data_e1a3f37974e903814894fca4672b6a5f
#
_entry.id   e1a3f37974e903814894fca4672b6a5f
#
_cell.length_a   1.000
_cell.length_b   1.000
_cell.length_c   1.000
_cell.angle_alpha   90.00
_cell.angle_beta   90.00
_cell.angle_gamma   90.00
#
_symmetry.space_group_name_H-M   'P 1'
#
loop_
_entity.id
_entity.type
_entity.pdbx_description
1 polymer ?
#
loop_
_entity_poly.entity_id
_entity_poly.type
_entity_poly.pdbx_seq_one_letter_code
_entity_poly.pdbx_strand_id
1 'polypeptide(L)'
;DFITDQPTDAERALIQRTARRHDLLAIRVVDRRDYDLSAMGLTLVHDLETGASRYVDTSSARLREQYATNYTTFATEWERLMRESGIDHAIAETGEDIIPVLSQLFRKRI
;
A
#
# COMPACT_ATOMS: atom_id res chain seq x y z
N ASP A 1 -7.00 -5.72 5.53
CA ASP A 1 -6.79 -4.87 4.38
C ASP A 1 -5.59 -3.94 4.59
N PHE A 2 -4.70 -3.87 3.63
CA PHE A 2 -3.46 -3.09 3.74
C PHE A 2 -3.58 -1.67 3.18
N ILE A 3 -4.77 -1.21 2.82
CA ILE A 3 -4.93 0.01 2.02
C ILE A 3 -4.77 1.29 2.84
N THR A 4 -5.22 1.34 4.07
CA THR A 4 -5.33 2.59 4.81
C THR A 4 -4.60 2.64 6.14
N ASP A 5 -4.28 1.50 6.73
CA ASP A 5 -3.73 1.45 8.07
C ASP A 5 -2.29 0.96 8.10
N GLN A 6 -1.51 1.53 9.00
CA GLN A 6 -0.20 1.00 9.33
C GLN A 6 -0.37 -0.38 9.96
N PRO A 7 0.61 -1.28 9.80
CA PRO A 7 0.51 -2.60 10.41
C PRO A 7 0.40 -2.50 11.94
N THR A 8 -0.58 -3.20 12.49
CA THR A 8 -0.73 -3.33 13.95
C THR A 8 0.34 -4.25 14.52
N ASP A 9 0.53 -4.21 15.83
CA ASP A 9 1.48 -5.10 16.50
C ASP A 9 1.12 -6.57 16.28
N ALA A 10 -0.17 -6.90 16.30
CA ALA A 10 -0.64 -8.26 16.03
C ALA A 10 -0.35 -8.70 14.60
N GLU A 11 -0.55 -7.83 13.63
CA GLU A 11 -0.23 -8.09 12.23
C GLU A 11 1.26 -8.26 12.01
N ARG A 12 2.10 -7.42 12.62
CA ARG A 12 3.55 -7.54 12.57
C ARG A 12 4.02 -8.89 13.10
N ALA A 13 3.51 -9.28 14.26
CA ALA A 13 3.88 -10.55 14.87
C ALA A 13 3.48 -11.74 14.02
N LEU A 14 2.28 -11.70 13.43
CA LEU A 14 1.79 -12.76 12.56
C LEU A 14 2.63 -12.88 11.28
N ILE A 15 2.92 -11.77 10.63
CA ILE A 15 3.73 -11.75 9.41
C ILE A 15 5.14 -12.25 9.68
N GLN A 16 5.78 -11.79 10.75
CA GLN A 16 7.13 -12.22 11.13
C GLN A 16 7.18 -13.70 11.44
N ARG A 17 6.18 -14.22 12.14
CA ARG A 17 6.08 -15.65 12.45
C ARG A 17 5.89 -16.48 11.19
N THR A 18 5.03 -16.04 10.30
CA THR A 18 4.76 -16.73 9.04
C THR A 18 5.99 -16.73 8.14
N ALA A 19 6.72 -15.60 8.08
CA ALA A 19 7.95 -15.47 7.30
C ALA A 19 9.06 -16.41 7.77
N ARG A 20 9.10 -16.74 9.06
CA ARG A 20 10.08 -17.70 9.58
C ARG A 20 9.79 -19.16 9.23
N ARG A 21 8.54 -19.46 8.95
CA ARG A 21 8.09 -20.84 8.68
C ARG A 21 7.88 -21.13 7.20
N HIS A 22 7.71 -20.09 6.41
CA HIS A 22 7.37 -20.19 4.99
C HIS A 22 8.22 -19.24 4.18
N ASP A 23 8.35 -19.56 2.91
CA ASP A 23 8.96 -18.67 1.95
C ASP A 23 7.87 -17.74 1.40
N LEU A 24 7.88 -16.48 1.87
CA LEU A 24 6.85 -15.52 1.53
C LEU A 24 7.31 -14.55 0.44
N LEU A 25 6.39 -14.28 -0.45
CA LEU A 25 6.47 -13.20 -1.42
C LEU A 25 5.32 -12.24 -1.17
N ALA A 26 5.58 -10.96 -1.28
CA ALA A 26 4.54 -9.95 -1.14
C ALA A 26 4.49 -9.06 -2.38
N ILE A 27 3.32 -8.86 -2.91
CA ILE A 27 3.08 -7.91 -3.99
C ILE A 27 2.04 -6.91 -3.51
N ARG A 28 2.43 -5.65 -3.41
CA ARG A 28 1.50 -4.58 -3.08
C ARG A 28 0.91 -4.04 -4.37
N VAL A 29 -0.38 -4.16 -4.51
CA VAL A 29 -1.11 -3.61 -5.66
C VAL A 29 -1.51 -2.18 -5.31
N VAL A 30 -1.11 -1.23 -6.14
CA VAL A 30 -1.29 0.19 -5.91
C VAL A 30 -2.07 0.79 -7.05
N ASP A 31 -3.08 1.60 -6.74
CA ASP A 31 -3.74 2.45 -7.71
C ASP A 31 -3.18 3.87 -7.55
N ARG A 32 -2.97 4.56 -8.66
CA ARG A 32 -2.46 5.93 -8.62
C ARG A 32 -3.30 6.85 -7.72
N ARG A 33 -4.60 6.60 -7.64
CA ARG A 33 -5.51 7.37 -6.79
C ARG A 33 -5.29 7.16 -5.30
N ASP A 34 -4.51 6.14 -4.91
CA ASP A 34 -4.16 5.91 -3.51
C ASP A 34 -3.17 6.96 -3.00
N TYR A 35 -2.35 7.52 -3.86
CA TYR A 35 -1.32 8.49 -3.50
C TYR A 35 -1.41 9.82 -4.24
N ASP A 36 -2.16 9.92 -5.30
CA ASP A 36 -2.31 11.13 -6.10
C ASP A 36 -3.79 11.48 -6.25
N LEU A 37 -4.22 12.44 -5.46
CA LEU A 37 -5.59 12.92 -5.48
C LEU A 37 -5.69 14.11 -6.42
N SER A 38 -6.31 13.91 -7.57
CA SER A 38 -6.50 14.98 -8.56
C SER A 38 -7.47 16.04 -8.06
N ALA A 39 -7.26 17.29 -8.47
CA ALA A 39 -8.15 18.39 -8.15
C ALA A 39 -9.46 18.26 -8.96
N MET A 40 -10.49 17.71 -8.35
CA MET A 40 -11.80 17.47 -8.96
C MET A 40 -12.94 18.19 -8.24
N GLY A 41 -12.64 19.02 -7.25
CA GLY A 41 -13.63 19.67 -6.40
C GLY A 41 -14.15 18.73 -5.33
N LEU A 42 -15.44 18.85 -5.00
CA LEU A 42 -16.08 18.03 -3.96
C LEU A 42 -16.28 16.61 -4.48
N THR A 43 -15.58 15.65 -3.86
CA THR A 43 -15.58 14.25 -4.28
C THR A 43 -16.04 13.35 -3.15
N LEU A 44 -16.88 12.36 -3.45
CA LEU A 44 -17.29 11.35 -2.49
C LEU A 44 -16.18 10.31 -2.33
N VAL A 45 -15.64 10.20 -1.12
CA VAL A 45 -14.62 9.22 -0.77
C VAL A 45 -15.23 8.13 0.08
N HIS A 46 -15.03 6.89 -0.32
CA HIS A 46 -15.56 5.71 0.36
C HIS A 46 -14.44 5.00 1.12
N ASP A 47 -14.65 4.80 2.42
CA ASP A 47 -13.73 4.03 3.25
C ASP A 47 -14.09 2.54 3.13
N LEU A 48 -13.17 1.77 2.57
CA LEU A 48 -13.38 0.33 2.34
C LEU A 48 -13.45 -0.48 3.63
N GLU A 49 -12.82 -0.02 4.71
CA GLU A 49 -12.82 -0.74 5.98
C GLU A 49 -14.09 -0.52 6.77
N THR A 50 -14.52 0.72 6.90
CA THR A 50 -15.69 1.08 7.70
C THR A 50 -16.99 1.07 6.90
N GLY A 51 -16.90 1.10 5.58
CA GLY A 51 -18.05 1.28 4.69
C GLY A 51 -18.59 2.70 4.68
N ALA A 52 -18.01 3.61 5.44
CA ALA A 52 -18.44 5.00 5.51
C ALA A 52 -18.03 5.76 4.25
N SER A 53 -18.85 6.72 3.86
CA SER A 53 -18.54 7.62 2.75
C SER A 53 -18.62 9.05 3.23
N ARG A 54 -17.74 9.90 2.70
CA ARG A 54 -17.76 11.34 3.01
C ARG A 54 -17.36 12.14 1.79
N TYR A 55 -17.82 13.39 1.74
CA TYR A 55 -17.39 14.32 0.72
C TYR A 55 -16.09 15.00 1.15
N VAL A 56 -15.17 15.09 0.21
CA VAL A 56 -13.85 15.68 0.40
C VAL A 56 -13.62 16.70 -0.70
N ASP A 57 -13.16 17.89 -0.33
CA ASP A 57 -12.81 18.93 -1.30
C ASP A 57 -11.40 18.68 -1.85
N THR A 58 -11.33 18.03 -3.01
CA THR A 58 -10.06 17.69 -3.66
C THR A 58 -9.39 18.88 -4.35
N SER A 59 -10.05 20.04 -4.41
CA SER A 59 -9.43 21.27 -4.92
C SER A 59 -8.44 21.89 -3.92
N SER A 60 -8.51 21.52 -2.65
CA SER A 60 -7.58 21.97 -1.62
C SER A 60 -6.21 21.35 -1.80
N ALA A 61 -5.20 22.19 -2.07
CA ALA A 61 -3.82 21.74 -2.18
C ALA A 61 -3.31 21.14 -0.86
N ARG A 62 -3.71 21.70 0.28
CA ARG A 62 -3.36 21.21 1.60
C ARG A 62 -3.89 19.79 1.81
N LEU A 63 -5.13 19.53 1.43
CA LEU A 63 -5.73 18.21 1.53
C LEU A 63 -4.99 17.19 0.66
N ARG A 64 -4.65 17.56 -0.58
CA ARG A 64 -3.92 16.67 -1.48
C ARG A 64 -2.52 16.35 -0.93
N GLU A 65 -1.82 17.33 -0.37
CA GLU A 65 -0.52 17.12 0.26
C GLU A 65 -0.61 16.20 1.47
N GLN A 66 -1.61 16.40 2.31
CA GLN A 66 -1.83 15.52 3.47
C GLN A 66 -2.13 14.08 3.05
N TYR A 67 -2.92 13.92 2.02
CA TYR A 67 -3.26 12.62 1.46
C TYR A 67 -2.00 11.89 0.97
N ALA A 68 -1.16 12.58 0.20
CA ALA A 68 0.09 12.02 -0.30
C ALA A 68 1.07 11.67 0.84
N THR A 69 1.15 12.51 1.87
CA THR A 69 2.00 12.28 3.05
C THR A 69 1.53 11.05 3.82
N ASN A 70 0.24 10.92 4.04
CA ASN A 70 -0.34 9.76 4.74
C ASN A 70 -0.04 8.47 3.99
N TYR A 71 -0.17 8.48 2.67
CA TYR A 71 0.17 7.32 1.85
C TYR A 71 1.66 6.96 1.97
N THR A 72 2.55 7.95 1.89
CA THR A 72 3.99 7.72 2.00
C THR A 72 4.36 7.10 3.35
N THR A 73 3.77 7.59 4.43
CA THR A 73 3.98 7.02 5.78
C THR A 73 3.52 5.57 5.84
N PHE A 74 2.33 5.29 5.34
CA PHE A 74 1.77 3.94 5.25
C PHE A 74 2.69 3.01 4.46
N ALA A 75 3.09 3.43 3.27
CA ALA A 75 3.95 2.63 2.39
C ALA A 75 5.31 2.32 3.02
N THR A 76 5.92 3.32 3.67
CA THR A 76 7.22 3.18 4.33
C THR A 76 7.16 2.15 5.46
N GLU A 77 6.11 2.17 6.26
CA GLU A 77 5.97 1.22 7.37
C GLU A 77 5.78 -0.22 6.89
N TRP A 78 5.00 -0.44 5.83
CA TRP A 78 4.84 -1.77 5.25
C TRP A 78 6.12 -2.27 4.58
N GLU A 79 6.83 -1.41 3.88
CA GLU A 79 8.13 -1.77 3.27
C GLU A 79 9.17 -2.13 4.33
N ARG A 80 9.20 -1.39 5.43
CA ARG A 80 10.09 -1.68 6.55
C ARG A 80 9.77 -3.06 7.13
N LEU A 81 8.51 -3.37 7.36
CA LEU A 81 8.09 -4.66 7.89
C LEU A 81 8.50 -5.81 6.96
N MET A 82 8.31 -5.67 5.66
CA MET A 82 8.73 -6.69 4.69
C MET A 82 10.23 -6.90 4.73
N ARG A 83 11.01 -5.82 4.74
CA ARG A 83 12.46 -5.86 4.77
C ARG A 83 12.99 -6.50 6.06
N GLU A 84 12.45 -6.11 7.21
CA GLU A 84 12.85 -6.65 8.51
C GLU A 84 12.45 -8.11 8.67
N SER A 85 11.41 -8.54 8.01
CA SER A 85 10.93 -9.93 8.06
C SER A 85 11.58 -10.83 7.02
N GLY A 86 12.46 -10.29 6.18
CA GLY A 86 13.12 -11.05 5.13
C GLY A 86 12.18 -11.48 4.00
N ILE A 87 11.12 -10.74 3.77
CA ILE A 87 10.13 -11.02 2.73
C ILE A 87 10.52 -10.25 1.47
N ASP A 88 10.67 -10.96 0.35
CA ASP A 88 10.83 -10.32 -0.95
C ASP A 88 9.51 -9.67 -1.33
N HIS A 89 9.57 -8.42 -1.72
CA HIS A 89 8.37 -7.67 -2.06
C HIS A 89 8.56 -6.82 -3.31
N ALA A 90 7.44 -6.55 -3.97
CA ALA A 90 7.39 -5.70 -5.14
C ALA A 90 6.10 -4.88 -5.13
N ILE A 91 6.08 -3.85 -5.96
CA ILE A 91 4.93 -2.98 -6.12
C ILE A 91 4.42 -3.14 -7.55
N ALA A 92 3.12 -3.39 -7.69
CA ALA A 92 2.45 -3.44 -8.98
C ALA A 92 1.38 -2.34 -9.03
N GLU A 93 1.45 -1.46 -10.00
CA GLU A 93 0.46 -0.41 -10.17
C GLU A 93 -0.65 -0.88 -11.11
N THR A 94 -1.90 -0.57 -10.77
CA THR A 94 -3.03 -0.92 -11.62
C THR A 94 -2.91 -0.27 -12.99
N GLY A 95 -3.25 -1.01 -14.04
CA GLY A 95 -3.12 -0.54 -15.42
C GLY A 95 -1.74 -0.80 -16.04
N GLU A 96 -0.75 -1.21 -15.26
CA GLU A 96 0.57 -1.59 -15.76
C GLU A 96 0.66 -3.12 -15.95
N ASP A 97 1.60 -3.53 -16.79
CA ASP A 97 1.87 -4.96 -16.99
C ASP A 97 2.59 -5.52 -15.76
N ILE A 98 2.01 -6.54 -15.15
CA ILE A 98 2.56 -7.20 -13.96
C ILE A 98 3.73 -8.14 -14.28
N ILE A 99 3.89 -8.58 -15.50
CA ILE A 99 4.90 -9.58 -15.87
C ILE A 99 6.34 -9.13 -15.54
N PRO A 100 6.78 -7.89 -15.85
CA PRO A 100 8.12 -7.45 -15.43
C PRO A 100 8.32 -7.46 -13.92
N VAL A 101 7.29 -7.12 -13.16
CA VAL A 101 7.33 -7.12 -11.69
C VAL A 101 7.56 -8.53 -11.16
N LEU A 102 6.79 -9.49 -11.64
CA LEU A 102 6.94 -10.90 -11.27
C LEU A 102 8.29 -11.45 -11.69
N SER A 103 8.75 -11.12 -12.89
CA SER A 103 10.04 -11.59 -13.40
C SER A 103 11.20 -11.12 -12.52
N GLN A 104 11.20 -9.87 -12.10
CA GLN A 104 12.22 -9.35 -11.19
C GLN A 104 12.17 -10.03 -9.83
N LEU A 105 10.98 -10.25 -9.30
CA LEU A 105 10.80 -10.88 -8.00
C LEU A 105 11.34 -12.31 -8.00
N PHE A 106 11.05 -13.08 -9.05
CA PHE A 106 11.53 -14.46 -9.18
C PHE A 106 13.03 -14.53 -9.46
N ARG A 107 13.63 -13.59 -10.16
CA ARG A 107 15.08 -13.54 -10.40
C ARG A 107 15.87 -13.40 -9.12
N LYS A 108 15.37 -12.66 -8.15
CA LYS A 108 16.02 -12.50 -6.85
C LYS A 108 16.07 -13.79 -6.05
N ARG A 109 15.29 -14.78 -6.42
CA ARG A 109 15.14 -16.04 -5.68
C ARG A 109 15.90 -17.21 -6.30
N ILE A 110 16.54 -17.00 -7.41
CA ILE A 110 17.33 -18.05 -8.11
C ILE A 110 18.83 -18.01 -7.68
#